data_0365ccfdf77c0c737cccd4cd342d4b32
#
_entry.id   0365ccfdf77c0c737cccd4cd342d4b32
#
_cell.length_a   1.000
_cell.length_b   1.000
_cell.length_c   1.000
_cell.angle_alpha   90.00
_cell.angle_beta   90.00
_cell.angle_gamma   90.00
#
_symmetry.space_group_name_H-M   'P 1'
#
loop_
_entity.id
_entity.type
_entity.pdbx_description
1 polymer ?
#
loop_
_entity_poly.entity_id
_entity_poly.type
_entity_poly.pdbx_seq_one_letter_code
_entity_poly.pdbx_strand_id
1 'polypeptide(L)'
;MGPEVNRKRTTTCKLSLFQRVQAKAHFRVCAFEEGAPVGGDLPNGQGGWAVGEFERSYCDDNLSLVPSPTPSASLPRPLRGADSDAFTRRTITTRWPRIAGRVIEENDFPDTINACIQALRDDLPDGPIRPLRDEKAPDAALWAESVAPHRGKTWLEAPWFFGETYFYRRLLEATGYFRSGAGARVDPFSYQKDQGLVQTADRIGALAERRTRALDEDEDAPPVLTRLFRTALWGNQADLSMWTAGEEGPDHQDAEQAEEHLLVDDTDAALAHLTTRDRPARVDIWADNAGFELVSDLALVDGLLATEAVGQVTVHLKVHPTFVSDATIDDVHATLEALAGAEAAPVRALSERLRGALASGRLRLRDAWVWTSPLRARALPPHARAEIARADLLITKGDANYRRLLGDRQWAFTTPFEKAAAPLPTPVLALRTHKSEVAAGLSRSQVDRLNAQDPDWPVNGEWGVIQWAPAHPSPEALRPAAAT
;
A
#
# COMPACT_ATOMS: atom_id res chain seq x y z
N MET A 1 27.46 42.98 -8.78
CA MET A 1 27.99 41.64 -8.52
C MET A 1 26.93 40.94 -7.67
N GLY A 2 26.12 40.16 -8.27
CA GLY A 2 24.91 39.56 -7.66
C GLY A 2 24.94 38.03 -7.75
N PRO A 3 24.01 37.33 -7.24
CA PRO A 3 24.12 35.95 -6.74
C PRO A 3 23.84 34.89 -7.81
N GLU A 4 24.88 34.43 -8.46
CA GLU A 4 24.75 33.32 -9.47
C GLU A 4 25.25 31.96 -9.00
N VAL A 5 25.67 31.84 -7.73
CA VAL A 5 26.37 30.62 -7.25
C VAL A 5 25.44 29.52 -6.72
N ASN A 6 24.17 29.84 -6.40
CA ASN A 6 23.31 28.87 -5.66
C ASN A 6 22.35 28.01 -6.52
N ARG A 7 22.18 28.31 -7.82
CA ARG A 7 21.32 27.50 -8.70
C ARG A 7 21.95 26.21 -9.26
N LYS A 8 23.31 26.14 -9.28
CA LYS A 8 24.01 24.97 -9.86
C LYS A 8 24.11 23.76 -8.94
N ARG A 9 24.04 23.91 -7.62
CA ARG A 9 24.17 22.78 -6.68
C ARG A 9 22.91 21.94 -6.58
N THR A 10 21.72 22.53 -6.63
CA THR A 10 20.44 21.82 -6.53
C THR A 10 20.16 20.95 -7.78
N THR A 11 20.60 21.41 -8.94
CA THR A 11 20.41 20.65 -10.20
C THR A 11 21.31 19.42 -10.28
N THR A 12 22.50 19.47 -9.68
CA THR A 12 23.47 18.34 -9.72
C THR A 12 23.01 17.19 -8.80
N CYS A 13 22.37 17.48 -7.66
CA CYS A 13 21.84 16.47 -6.75
C CYS A 13 20.68 15.68 -7.37
N LYS A 14 19.76 16.36 -8.05
CA LYS A 14 18.63 15.72 -8.76
C LYS A 14 19.09 14.84 -9.93
N LEU A 15 20.17 15.21 -10.61
CA LEU A 15 20.75 14.42 -11.71
C LEU A 15 21.43 13.14 -11.20
N SER A 16 22.07 13.13 -10.04
CA SER A 16 22.79 11.94 -9.53
C SER A 16 21.83 10.82 -9.07
N LEU A 17 20.71 11.18 -8.43
CA LEU A 17 19.68 10.21 -8.05
C LEU A 17 18.96 9.66 -9.29
N PHE A 18 18.63 10.53 -10.24
CA PHE A 18 17.98 10.19 -11.50
C PHE A 18 18.86 9.25 -12.36
N GLN A 19 20.16 9.53 -12.51
CA GLN A 19 21.07 8.71 -13.28
C GLN A 19 21.30 7.32 -12.67
N ARG A 20 21.27 7.18 -11.34
CA ARG A 20 21.42 5.88 -10.66
C ARG A 20 20.16 5.02 -10.78
N VAL A 21 18.98 5.61 -10.71
CA VAL A 21 17.71 4.91 -10.90
C VAL A 21 17.55 4.47 -12.37
N GLN A 22 17.86 5.33 -13.34
CA GLN A 22 17.83 4.98 -14.77
C GLN A 22 18.91 3.96 -15.16
N ALA A 23 20.12 4.05 -14.63
CA ALA A 23 21.19 3.08 -14.92
C ALA A 23 20.80 1.67 -14.42
N LYS A 24 20.10 1.54 -13.29
CA LYS A 24 19.63 0.24 -12.79
C LYS A 24 18.41 -0.30 -13.57
N ALA A 25 17.52 0.56 -14.04
CA ALA A 25 16.43 0.16 -14.93
C ALA A 25 16.99 -0.39 -16.26
N HIS A 26 18.00 0.26 -16.83
CA HIS A 26 18.70 -0.24 -18.03
C HIS A 26 19.48 -1.54 -17.78
N PHE A 27 20.07 -1.71 -16.60
CA PHE A 27 20.83 -2.94 -16.27
C PHE A 27 19.90 -4.16 -16.09
N ARG A 28 18.66 -3.96 -15.64
CA ARG A 28 17.65 -5.04 -15.60
C ARG A 28 17.23 -5.52 -17.00
N VAL A 29 17.23 -4.66 -17.99
CA VAL A 29 16.90 -5.01 -19.37
C VAL A 29 18.08 -5.68 -20.09
N CYS A 30 19.32 -5.19 -19.91
CA CYS A 30 20.53 -5.74 -20.58
C CYS A 30 21.01 -7.09 -20.02
N ALA A 31 20.71 -7.44 -18.75
CA ALA A 31 21.16 -8.70 -18.16
C ALA A 31 20.41 -9.95 -18.70
N PHE A 32 19.35 -9.75 -19.49
CA PHE A 32 18.56 -10.85 -20.08
C PHE A 32 18.89 -11.18 -21.55
N GLU A 33 19.71 -10.37 -22.22
CA GLU A 33 20.05 -10.61 -23.65
C GLU A 33 21.29 -11.49 -23.88
N GLU A 34 22.11 -11.76 -22.88
CA GLU A 34 23.26 -12.66 -23.04
C GLU A 34 23.07 -13.94 -22.24
N GLY A 35 22.63 -14.99 -22.93
CA GLY A 35 22.61 -16.38 -22.44
C GLY A 35 24.02 -16.88 -22.16
N ALA A 36 24.56 -16.60 -20.98
CA ALA A 36 25.82 -17.17 -20.51
C ALA A 36 25.56 -18.36 -19.57
N PRO A 37 26.29 -19.49 -19.70
CA PRO A 37 26.13 -20.66 -18.85
C PRO A 37 26.68 -20.37 -17.45
N VAL A 38 25.93 -20.77 -16.44
CA VAL A 38 26.33 -20.71 -15.03
C VAL A 38 27.43 -21.77 -14.79
N GLY A 39 28.64 -21.33 -14.61
CA GLY A 39 29.76 -22.18 -14.22
C GLY A 39 31.10 -21.50 -14.41
N GLY A 40 31.64 -20.85 -13.38
CA GLY A 40 32.99 -20.30 -13.37
C GLY A 40 33.31 -19.64 -12.04
N ASP A 41 34.25 -20.21 -11.30
CA ASP A 41 34.78 -19.72 -10.03
C ASP A 41 35.22 -18.26 -10.11
N LEU A 42 34.78 -17.41 -9.18
CA LEU A 42 35.26 -16.05 -8.96
C LEU A 42 36.29 -16.05 -7.83
N PRO A 43 37.42 -15.30 -7.99
CA PRO A 43 38.46 -15.22 -6.99
C PRO A 43 38.07 -14.33 -5.80
N ASN A 44 38.51 -14.73 -4.62
CA ASN A 44 38.41 -14.05 -3.34
C ASN A 44 38.77 -12.56 -3.35
N GLY A 45 37.86 -11.75 -2.81
CA GLY A 45 38.27 -10.45 -2.26
C GLY A 45 37.18 -9.40 -2.23
N GLN A 46 36.63 -9.18 -1.02
CA GLN A 46 35.87 -8.02 -0.54
C GLN A 46 34.37 -8.01 -0.73
N GLY A 47 33.67 -8.31 0.37
CA GLY A 47 32.40 -7.64 0.76
C GLY A 47 31.13 -8.01 0.01
N GLY A 48 30.96 -9.28 -0.37
CA GLY A 48 29.66 -9.78 -0.80
C GLY A 48 28.78 -10.09 0.42
N TRP A 49 27.67 -9.39 0.57
CA TRP A 49 26.64 -9.76 1.53
C TRP A 49 26.09 -11.13 1.13
N ALA A 50 26.22 -12.09 2.02
CA ALA A 50 25.50 -13.34 1.89
C ALA A 50 24.00 -12.99 1.85
N VAL A 51 23.36 -13.24 0.72
CA VAL A 51 21.91 -13.31 0.61
C VAL A 51 21.54 -14.51 1.46
N GLY A 52 21.21 -14.26 2.74
CA GLY A 52 20.55 -15.26 3.56
C GLY A 52 19.34 -15.72 2.76
N GLU A 53 19.16 -17.01 2.67
CA GLU A 53 17.97 -17.63 2.11
C GLU A 53 16.77 -17.02 2.86
N PHE A 54 16.20 -15.95 2.28
CA PHE A 54 14.88 -15.51 2.65
C PHE A 54 13.95 -16.62 2.20
N GLU A 55 13.48 -17.41 3.16
CA GLU A 55 12.36 -18.30 2.95
C GLU A 55 11.22 -17.47 2.35
N ARG A 56 11.13 -17.48 1.02
CA ARG A 56 9.86 -17.25 0.37
C ARG A 56 8.99 -18.41 0.84
N SER A 57 8.21 -18.15 1.86
CA SER A 57 7.22 -19.07 2.36
C SER A 57 6.20 -19.28 1.25
N TYR A 58 6.55 -20.12 0.27
CA TYR A 58 5.58 -20.82 -0.55
C TYR A 58 4.87 -21.78 0.40
N CYS A 59 3.93 -21.28 1.17
CA CYS A 59 2.94 -22.16 1.78
C CYS A 59 2.16 -22.76 0.63
N ASP A 60 2.34 -24.05 0.41
CA ASP A 60 1.39 -24.92 -0.28
C ASP A 60 0.09 -24.97 0.56
N ASP A 61 -0.57 -23.82 0.66
CA ASP A 61 -1.87 -23.74 1.29
C ASP A 61 -2.92 -24.14 0.26
N ASN A 62 -3.49 -25.30 0.46
CA ASN A 62 -4.75 -25.69 -0.13
C ASN A 62 -5.76 -24.57 0.16
N LEU A 63 -5.94 -23.66 -0.80
CA LEU A 63 -6.87 -22.54 -0.76
C LEU A 63 -8.32 -23.04 -0.87
N SER A 64 -8.77 -23.80 0.11
CA SER A 64 -10.18 -24.11 0.27
C SER A 64 -10.88 -22.92 0.92
N LEU A 65 -11.52 -22.09 0.11
CA LEU A 65 -12.36 -20.97 0.55
C LEU A 65 -13.73 -21.50 1.03
N VAL A 66 -13.78 -22.06 2.23
CA VAL A 66 -15.08 -22.31 2.88
C VAL A 66 -15.44 -21.08 3.70
N PRO A 67 -16.42 -20.27 3.27
CA PRO A 67 -16.89 -19.14 4.07
C PRO A 67 -17.60 -19.66 5.32
N SER A 68 -17.15 -19.23 6.50
CA SER A 68 -17.90 -19.47 7.74
C SER A 68 -19.19 -18.66 7.72
N PRO A 69 -20.37 -19.25 7.89
CA PRO A 69 -21.62 -18.52 7.94
C PRO A 69 -21.77 -17.85 9.30
N THR A 70 -21.52 -16.54 9.36
CA THR A 70 -21.96 -15.73 10.50
C THR A 70 -23.35 -15.21 10.20
N PRO A 71 -24.35 -15.34 11.10
CA PRO A 71 -25.68 -14.76 10.90
C PRO A 71 -25.54 -13.23 10.98
N SER A 72 -25.74 -12.59 9.88
CA SER A 72 -25.51 -11.17 9.68
C SER A 72 -26.85 -10.42 9.72
N ALA A 73 -26.92 -9.36 10.53
CA ALA A 73 -27.69 -8.19 10.13
C ALA A 73 -27.34 -7.88 8.67
N SER A 74 -28.33 -7.64 7.80
CA SER A 74 -28.11 -7.52 6.36
C SER A 74 -27.09 -6.43 6.04
N LEU A 75 -25.90 -6.82 5.59
CA LEU A 75 -24.86 -5.88 5.18
C LEU A 75 -25.37 -5.02 4.02
N PRO A 76 -24.97 -3.74 3.92
CA PRO A 76 -25.28 -2.89 2.79
C PRO A 76 -24.85 -3.53 1.46
N ARG A 77 -25.45 -3.06 0.36
CA ARG A 77 -25.09 -3.56 -0.98
C ARG A 77 -23.62 -3.21 -1.31
N PRO A 78 -22.91 -4.07 -2.05
CA PRO A 78 -21.60 -3.71 -2.59
C PRO A 78 -21.72 -2.56 -3.60
N LEU A 79 -20.68 -1.75 -3.75
CA LEU A 79 -20.59 -0.76 -4.80
C LEU A 79 -20.47 -1.45 -6.17
N ARG A 80 -21.10 -0.85 -7.19
CA ARG A 80 -21.06 -1.29 -8.59
C ARG A 80 -21.13 -0.08 -9.51
N GLY A 81 -20.45 -0.11 -10.64
CA GLY A 81 -20.54 0.94 -11.64
C GLY A 81 -21.93 1.09 -12.28
N ALA A 82 -22.73 0.01 -12.31
CA ALA A 82 -24.09 0.04 -12.82
C ALA A 82 -25.06 0.81 -11.92
N ASP A 83 -24.81 0.86 -10.61
CA ASP A 83 -25.71 1.46 -9.61
C ASP A 83 -25.46 2.96 -9.39
N SER A 84 -24.44 3.55 -10.02
CA SER A 84 -23.95 4.90 -9.74
C SER A 84 -23.51 5.60 -11.01
N ASP A 85 -23.87 6.87 -11.14
CA ASP A 85 -23.29 7.78 -12.13
C ASP A 85 -21.99 8.44 -11.61
N ALA A 86 -21.57 8.10 -10.43
CA ALA A 86 -20.52 8.73 -9.65
C ALA A 86 -19.12 8.18 -9.94
N PHE A 87 -18.21 8.30 -8.98
CA PHE A 87 -16.79 7.98 -9.07
C PHE A 87 -16.52 6.55 -9.52
N THR A 88 -17.26 5.57 -8.97
CA THR A 88 -17.12 4.14 -9.32
C THR A 88 -17.32 3.91 -10.82
N ARG A 89 -18.37 4.49 -11.42
CA ARG A 89 -18.61 4.37 -12.85
C ARG A 89 -17.51 5.05 -13.68
N ARG A 90 -17.14 6.28 -13.33
CA ARG A 90 -16.03 7.02 -13.99
C ARG A 90 -14.71 6.26 -13.94
N THR A 91 -14.44 5.57 -12.82
CA THR A 91 -13.25 4.72 -12.70
C THR A 91 -13.25 3.61 -13.75
N ILE A 92 -14.36 2.89 -13.90
CA ILE A 92 -14.45 1.77 -14.85
C ILE A 92 -14.43 2.26 -16.31
N THR A 93 -15.17 3.35 -16.61
CA THR A 93 -15.36 3.81 -17.98
C THR A 93 -14.22 4.70 -18.51
N THR A 94 -13.45 5.33 -17.63
CA THR A 94 -12.46 6.32 -18.03
C THR A 94 -11.07 6.02 -17.46
N ARG A 95 -10.96 5.76 -16.14
CA ARG A 95 -9.66 5.61 -15.50
C ARG A 95 -8.97 4.32 -15.90
N TRP A 96 -9.66 3.17 -15.87
CA TRP A 96 -9.03 1.89 -16.25
C TRP A 96 -8.59 1.85 -17.71
N PRO A 97 -9.40 2.29 -18.71
CA PRO A 97 -8.91 2.41 -20.10
C PRO A 97 -7.69 3.31 -20.24
N ARG A 98 -7.61 4.41 -19.47
CA ARG A 98 -6.44 5.29 -19.46
C ARG A 98 -5.21 4.60 -18.86
N ILE A 99 -5.37 3.86 -17.76
CA ILE A 99 -4.28 3.08 -17.16
C ILE A 99 -3.73 2.05 -18.16
N ALA A 100 -4.60 1.30 -18.84
CA ALA A 100 -4.18 0.35 -19.86
C ALA A 100 -3.42 1.04 -21.01
N GLY A 101 -3.87 2.22 -21.45
CA GLY A 101 -3.18 3.05 -22.44
C GLY A 101 -1.78 3.46 -21.99
N ARG A 102 -1.66 3.96 -20.75
CA ARG A 102 -0.36 4.35 -20.19
C ARG A 102 0.62 3.16 -20.07
N VAL A 103 0.14 1.96 -19.75
CA VAL A 103 1.00 0.77 -19.74
C VAL A 103 1.60 0.49 -21.12
N ILE A 104 0.85 0.71 -22.20
CA ILE A 104 1.38 0.60 -23.56
C ILE A 104 2.42 1.70 -23.86
N GLU A 105 2.17 2.93 -23.40
CA GLU A 105 3.01 4.10 -23.68
C GLU A 105 4.30 4.14 -22.84
N GLU A 106 4.27 3.61 -21.61
CA GLU A 106 5.35 3.72 -20.64
C GLU A 106 6.28 2.50 -20.62
N ASN A 107 6.00 1.46 -21.44
CA ASN A 107 6.80 0.23 -21.48
C ASN A 107 7.17 -0.15 -22.92
N ASP A 108 8.39 -0.65 -23.10
CA ASP A 108 8.88 -1.16 -24.39
C ASP A 108 8.39 -2.60 -24.64
N PHE A 109 7.08 -2.83 -24.51
CA PHE A 109 6.51 -4.14 -24.78
C PHE A 109 6.40 -4.40 -26.29
N PRO A 110 6.63 -5.65 -26.75
CA PRO A 110 6.35 -6.04 -28.14
C PRO A 110 4.90 -5.81 -28.55
N ASP A 111 4.66 -5.59 -29.86
CA ASP A 111 3.32 -5.35 -30.42
C ASP A 111 2.29 -6.42 -30.03
N THR A 112 2.71 -7.67 -29.86
CA THR A 112 1.84 -8.77 -29.42
C THR A 112 1.32 -8.58 -28.00
N ILE A 113 2.13 -8.05 -27.08
CA ILE A 113 1.71 -7.69 -25.72
C ILE A 113 0.82 -6.45 -25.78
N ASN A 114 1.23 -5.41 -26.50
CA ASN A 114 0.43 -4.19 -26.69
C ASN A 114 -0.95 -4.49 -27.24
N ALA A 115 -1.07 -5.41 -28.21
CA ALA A 115 -2.35 -5.87 -28.73
C ALA A 115 -3.23 -6.57 -27.67
N CYS A 116 -2.62 -7.35 -26.76
CA CYS A 116 -3.35 -7.98 -25.65
C CYS A 116 -3.86 -6.95 -24.62
N ILE A 117 -3.07 -5.92 -24.32
CA ILE A 117 -3.46 -4.82 -23.43
C ILE A 117 -4.58 -3.99 -24.09
N GLN A 118 -4.45 -3.71 -25.40
CA GLN A 118 -5.49 -3.01 -26.16
C GLN A 118 -6.81 -3.79 -26.15
N ALA A 119 -6.77 -5.11 -26.35
CA ALA A 119 -7.97 -5.96 -26.29
C ALA A 119 -8.63 -5.92 -24.89
N LEU A 120 -7.86 -5.83 -23.80
CA LEU A 120 -8.43 -5.62 -22.46
C LEU A 120 -9.08 -4.24 -22.35
N ARG A 121 -8.44 -3.21 -22.91
CA ARG A 121 -8.98 -1.85 -22.93
C ARG A 121 -10.31 -1.77 -23.69
N ASP A 122 -10.42 -2.48 -24.80
CA ASP A 122 -11.62 -2.52 -25.64
C ASP A 122 -12.76 -3.33 -24.99
N ASP A 123 -12.45 -4.27 -24.10
CA ASP A 123 -13.44 -4.99 -23.27
C ASP A 123 -14.14 -4.08 -22.24
N LEU A 124 -13.57 -2.92 -21.90
CA LEU A 124 -14.13 -1.99 -20.92
C LEU A 124 -15.12 -0.99 -21.58
N PRO A 125 -16.24 -0.68 -20.93
CA PRO A 125 -16.77 -1.23 -19.66
C PRO A 125 -17.73 -2.40 -19.84
N ASP A 126 -18.15 -2.72 -21.06
CA ASP A 126 -19.34 -3.53 -21.39
C ASP A 126 -19.00 -4.99 -21.74
N GLY A 127 -17.71 -5.30 -21.91
CA GLY A 127 -17.26 -6.67 -22.17
C GLY A 127 -17.54 -7.62 -20.98
N PRO A 128 -17.72 -8.92 -21.27
CA PRO A 128 -18.06 -9.89 -20.23
C PRO A 128 -16.85 -10.24 -19.37
N ILE A 129 -17.08 -10.36 -18.07
CA ILE A 129 -16.12 -10.98 -17.14
C ILE A 129 -15.90 -12.43 -17.58
N ARG A 130 -14.66 -12.80 -17.90
CA ARG A 130 -14.25 -14.13 -18.32
C ARG A 130 -13.21 -14.72 -17.36
N PRO A 131 -13.02 -16.04 -17.29
CA PRO A 131 -11.88 -16.64 -16.58
C PRO A 131 -10.53 -16.15 -17.13
N LEU A 132 -9.50 -16.25 -16.30
CA LEU A 132 -8.11 -16.10 -16.75
C LEU A 132 -7.79 -17.19 -17.78
N ARG A 133 -6.98 -16.83 -18.79
CA ARG A 133 -6.37 -17.77 -19.75
C ARG A 133 -5.03 -18.31 -19.25
N ASP A 134 -4.57 -17.77 -18.15
CA ASP A 134 -3.29 -18.03 -17.52
C ASP A 134 -3.46 -19.09 -16.41
N GLU A 135 -3.91 -20.29 -16.82
CA GLU A 135 -4.31 -21.39 -15.92
C GLU A 135 -3.14 -21.94 -15.08
N LYS A 136 -1.89 -21.66 -15.48
CA LYS A 136 -0.69 -22.10 -14.76
C LYS A 136 -0.12 -21.02 -13.83
N ALA A 137 -0.75 -19.86 -13.75
CA ALA A 137 -0.33 -18.84 -12.81
C ALA A 137 -0.54 -19.30 -11.36
N PRO A 138 0.33 -18.91 -10.43
CA PRO A 138 0.25 -19.35 -9.04
C PRO A 138 -1.07 -19.02 -8.34
N ASP A 139 -1.76 -17.99 -8.80
CA ASP A 139 -3.05 -17.50 -8.28
C ASP A 139 -4.27 -17.94 -9.10
N ALA A 140 -4.07 -18.82 -10.10
CA ALA A 140 -5.13 -19.21 -11.03
C ALA A 140 -6.35 -19.84 -10.33
N ALA A 141 -6.13 -20.69 -9.33
CA ALA A 141 -7.20 -21.32 -8.57
C ALA A 141 -8.03 -20.29 -7.78
N LEU A 142 -7.38 -19.36 -7.09
CA LEU A 142 -8.03 -18.28 -6.35
C LEU A 142 -8.89 -17.41 -7.28
N TRP A 143 -8.37 -17.10 -8.46
CA TRP A 143 -9.12 -16.31 -9.45
C TRP A 143 -10.24 -17.11 -10.11
N ALA A 144 -10.09 -18.41 -10.33
CA ALA A 144 -11.17 -19.24 -10.85
C ALA A 144 -12.40 -19.20 -9.92
N GLU A 145 -12.18 -19.35 -8.60
CA GLU A 145 -13.25 -19.23 -7.59
C GLU A 145 -13.83 -17.82 -7.51
N SER A 146 -12.97 -16.80 -7.52
CA SER A 146 -13.40 -15.40 -7.41
C SER A 146 -14.21 -14.90 -8.62
N VAL A 147 -13.89 -15.40 -9.82
CA VAL A 147 -14.56 -15.04 -11.08
C VAL A 147 -15.89 -15.78 -11.26
N ALA A 148 -16.00 -17.00 -10.76
CA ALA A 148 -17.18 -17.86 -11.01
C ALA A 148 -18.54 -17.16 -10.76
N PRO A 149 -18.77 -16.41 -9.66
CA PRO A 149 -20.04 -15.72 -9.41
C PRO A 149 -20.30 -14.53 -10.35
N HIS A 150 -19.29 -14.08 -11.09
CA HIS A 150 -19.34 -12.87 -11.92
C HIS A 150 -19.20 -13.17 -13.41
N ARG A 151 -18.99 -14.43 -13.77
CA ARG A 151 -18.81 -14.85 -15.16
C ARG A 151 -19.96 -14.42 -16.05
N GLY A 152 -19.65 -13.76 -17.15
CA GLY A 152 -20.62 -13.25 -18.13
C GLY A 152 -21.30 -11.94 -17.76
N LYS A 153 -21.11 -11.42 -16.54
CA LYS A 153 -21.51 -10.04 -16.19
C LYS A 153 -20.56 -9.05 -16.86
N THR A 154 -21.05 -7.84 -17.09
CA THR A 154 -20.17 -6.73 -17.52
C THR A 154 -19.31 -6.23 -16.37
N TRP A 155 -18.28 -5.44 -16.66
CA TRP A 155 -17.44 -4.80 -15.66
C TRP A 155 -18.23 -3.85 -14.75
N LEU A 156 -19.28 -3.20 -15.31
CA LEU A 156 -20.18 -2.31 -14.54
C LEU A 156 -21.08 -3.09 -13.54
N GLU A 157 -21.52 -4.29 -13.91
CA GLU A 157 -22.42 -5.12 -13.08
C GLU A 157 -21.68 -5.85 -11.96
N ALA A 158 -20.38 -6.08 -12.12
CA ALA A 158 -19.58 -6.73 -11.09
C ALA A 158 -19.40 -5.80 -9.87
N PRO A 159 -19.22 -6.36 -8.65
CA PRO A 159 -18.84 -5.55 -7.49
C PRO A 159 -17.52 -4.82 -7.77
N TRP A 160 -17.45 -3.53 -7.41
CA TRP A 160 -16.34 -2.69 -7.84
C TRP A 160 -14.98 -3.18 -7.34
N PHE A 161 -14.85 -3.56 -6.08
CA PHE A 161 -13.58 -4.06 -5.53
C PHE A 161 -13.10 -5.33 -6.25
N PHE A 162 -14.03 -6.23 -6.60
CA PHE A 162 -13.70 -7.38 -7.44
C PHE A 162 -13.26 -6.91 -8.84
N GLY A 163 -14.04 -6.06 -9.49
CA GLY A 163 -13.73 -5.58 -10.84
C GLY A 163 -12.37 -4.90 -10.91
N GLU A 164 -12.04 -4.07 -9.92
CA GLU A 164 -10.78 -3.34 -9.89
C GLU A 164 -9.58 -4.27 -9.68
N THR A 165 -9.62 -5.16 -8.69
CA THR A 165 -8.55 -6.14 -8.49
C THR A 165 -8.39 -7.06 -9.69
N TYR A 166 -9.52 -7.43 -10.33
CA TYR A 166 -9.51 -8.29 -11.52
C TYR A 166 -8.98 -7.56 -12.76
N PHE A 167 -9.27 -6.27 -12.93
CA PHE A 167 -8.69 -5.45 -13.99
C PHE A 167 -7.16 -5.47 -13.96
N TYR A 168 -6.55 -5.21 -12.80
CA TYR A 168 -5.10 -5.26 -12.66
C TYR A 168 -4.54 -6.65 -12.90
N ARG A 169 -5.21 -7.69 -12.43
CA ARG A 169 -4.78 -9.07 -12.68
C ARG A 169 -4.92 -9.44 -14.17
N ARG A 170 -5.95 -8.95 -14.86
CA ARG A 170 -6.11 -9.12 -16.30
C ARG A 170 -5.04 -8.35 -17.09
N LEU A 171 -4.59 -7.23 -16.59
CA LEU A 171 -3.49 -6.48 -17.18
C LEU A 171 -2.18 -7.29 -17.07
N LEU A 172 -1.89 -7.91 -15.93
CA LEU A 172 -0.75 -8.82 -15.78
C LEU A 172 -0.87 -10.08 -16.67
N GLU A 173 -2.09 -10.59 -16.89
CA GLU A 173 -2.31 -11.65 -17.89
C GLU A 173 -1.94 -11.17 -19.29
N ALA A 174 -2.35 -9.95 -19.66
CA ALA A 174 -2.10 -9.36 -20.98
C ALA A 174 -0.60 -9.11 -21.23
N THR A 175 0.15 -8.65 -20.19
CA THR A 175 1.60 -8.49 -20.28
C THR A 175 2.37 -9.81 -20.28
N GLY A 176 1.75 -10.91 -19.85
CA GLY A 176 2.41 -12.20 -19.69
C GLY A 176 3.29 -12.29 -18.44
N TYR A 177 2.99 -11.52 -17.41
CA TYR A 177 3.78 -11.41 -16.17
C TYR A 177 4.15 -12.77 -15.54
N PHE A 178 3.22 -13.74 -15.53
CA PHE A 178 3.44 -15.09 -14.99
C PHE A 178 3.90 -16.11 -16.02
N ARG A 179 4.18 -15.69 -17.25
CA ARG A 179 4.67 -16.55 -18.35
C ARG A 179 6.13 -16.25 -18.65
N SER A 180 6.78 -17.12 -19.41
CA SER A 180 8.08 -16.81 -20.03
C SER A 180 7.92 -15.81 -21.18
N GLY A 181 8.90 -14.95 -21.39
CA GLY A 181 8.91 -13.98 -22.49
C GLY A 181 9.15 -12.55 -22.01
N ALA A 182 8.96 -11.59 -22.92
CA ALA A 182 9.31 -10.18 -22.70
C ALA A 182 8.56 -9.51 -21.52
N GLY A 183 7.38 -9.99 -21.16
CA GLY A 183 6.61 -9.48 -20.02
C GLY A 183 6.84 -10.22 -18.70
N ALA A 184 7.71 -11.25 -18.68
CA ALA A 184 7.94 -12.09 -17.51
C ALA A 184 8.47 -11.29 -16.33
N ARG A 185 7.70 -11.21 -15.25
CA ARG A 185 8.05 -10.47 -14.02
C ARG A 185 8.36 -8.98 -14.22
N VAL A 186 7.98 -8.39 -15.36
CA VAL A 186 8.11 -6.96 -15.59
C VAL A 186 6.97 -6.24 -14.87
N ASP A 187 7.30 -5.32 -13.96
CA ASP A 187 6.30 -4.44 -13.35
C ASP A 187 5.86 -3.39 -14.39
N PRO A 188 4.61 -3.43 -14.87
CA PRO A 188 4.14 -2.51 -15.90
C PRO A 188 3.97 -1.07 -15.38
N PHE A 189 4.16 -0.84 -14.09
CA PHE A 189 4.00 0.44 -13.42
C PHE A 189 5.32 0.97 -12.83
N SER A 190 6.46 0.29 -13.06
CA SER A 190 7.76 0.65 -12.47
C SER A 190 8.14 2.09 -12.77
N TYR A 191 7.89 2.57 -13.99
CA TYR A 191 8.18 3.96 -14.38
C TYR A 191 7.50 4.98 -13.45
N GLN A 192 6.22 4.77 -13.12
CA GLN A 192 5.46 5.69 -12.26
C GLN A 192 5.95 5.65 -10.81
N LYS A 193 6.27 4.47 -10.30
CA LYS A 193 6.81 4.28 -8.95
C LYS A 193 8.17 4.96 -8.79
N ASP A 194 9.05 4.80 -9.78
CA ASP A 194 10.38 5.42 -9.80
C ASP A 194 10.29 6.94 -9.85
N GLN A 195 9.40 7.48 -10.71
CA GLN A 195 9.15 8.92 -10.77
C GLN A 195 8.64 9.47 -9.43
N GLY A 196 7.78 8.73 -8.72
CA GLY A 196 7.27 9.12 -7.41
C GLY A 196 8.37 9.35 -6.38
N LEU A 197 9.42 8.52 -6.36
CA LEU A 197 10.57 8.70 -5.46
C LEU A 197 11.42 9.92 -5.87
N VAL A 198 11.71 10.06 -7.17
CA VAL A 198 12.57 11.15 -7.67
C VAL A 198 11.93 12.52 -7.44
N GLN A 199 10.64 12.65 -7.73
CA GLN A 199 9.91 13.92 -7.60
C GLN A 199 9.74 14.36 -6.14
N THR A 200 9.85 13.45 -5.19
CA THR A 200 9.66 13.72 -3.77
C THR A 200 10.94 13.73 -2.94
N ALA A 201 12.12 13.79 -3.58
CA ALA A 201 13.41 13.74 -2.91
C ALA A 201 13.59 14.81 -1.82
N ASP A 202 13.15 16.06 -2.07
CA ASP A 202 13.23 17.15 -1.09
C ASP A 202 12.36 16.86 0.16
N ARG A 203 11.17 16.27 -0.05
CA ARG A 203 10.24 15.88 1.03
C ARG A 203 10.80 14.71 1.85
N ILE A 204 11.44 13.74 1.19
CA ILE A 204 12.14 12.64 1.84
C ILE A 204 13.26 13.20 2.72
N GLY A 205 14.03 14.17 2.23
CA GLY A 205 15.06 14.87 2.99
C GLY A 205 14.50 15.50 4.27
N ALA A 206 13.46 16.32 4.13
CA ALA A 206 12.82 17.01 5.26
C ALA A 206 12.22 16.02 6.29
N LEU A 207 11.62 14.92 5.85
CA LEU A 207 11.11 13.87 6.74
C LEU A 207 12.24 13.21 7.54
N ALA A 208 13.32 12.82 6.86
CA ALA A 208 14.46 12.16 7.49
C ALA A 208 15.21 13.10 8.46
N GLU A 209 15.34 14.38 8.14
CA GLU A 209 15.93 15.39 9.02
C GLU A 209 15.12 15.57 10.30
N ARG A 210 13.79 15.72 10.18
CA ARG A 210 12.89 15.81 11.37
C ARG A 210 12.98 14.55 12.22
N ARG A 211 12.99 13.38 11.59
CA ARG A 211 13.10 12.10 12.30
C ARG A 211 14.45 11.96 13.02
N THR A 212 15.56 12.37 12.40
CA THR A 212 16.89 12.36 13.02
C THR A 212 16.93 13.35 14.18
N ARG A 213 16.43 14.57 14.02
CA ARG A 213 16.36 15.56 15.10
C ARG A 213 15.59 15.05 16.32
N ALA A 214 14.42 14.42 16.09
CA ALA A 214 13.63 13.86 17.19
C ALA A 214 14.37 12.75 17.97
N LEU A 215 15.28 12.02 17.31
CA LEU A 215 16.15 11.04 17.96
C LEU A 215 17.30 11.70 18.74
N ASP A 216 17.94 12.72 18.13
CA ASP A 216 19.08 13.41 18.73
C ASP A 216 18.68 14.26 19.95
N GLU A 217 17.47 14.80 19.95
CA GLU A 217 16.89 15.59 21.04
C GLU A 217 16.18 14.73 22.10
N ASP A 218 16.13 13.42 21.94
CA ASP A 218 15.45 12.46 22.81
C ASP A 218 13.99 12.88 23.09
N GLU A 219 13.28 13.31 22.02
CA GLU A 219 11.89 13.72 22.13
C GLU A 219 10.99 12.57 22.63
N ASP A 220 9.99 12.90 23.45
CA ASP A 220 9.00 11.94 23.94
C ASP A 220 8.31 11.20 22.78
N ALA A 221 8.20 9.88 22.91
CA ALA A 221 7.67 9.01 21.85
C ALA A 221 6.23 9.33 21.42
N PRO A 222 5.25 9.66 22.29
CA PRO A 222 3.88 9.92 21.87
C PRO A 222 3.73 11.08 20.90
N PRO A 223 4.30 12.29 21.11
CA PRO A 223 4.24 13.38 20.13
C PRO A 223 4.90 13.02 18.80
N VAL A 224 6.05 12.32 18.84
CA VAL A 224 6.77 11.88 17.64
C VAL A 224 5.90 10.92 16.83
N LEU A 225 5.31 9.91 17.47
CA LEU A 225 4.44 8.94 16.80
C LEU A 225 3.18 9.59 16.24
N THR A 226 2.56 10.53 16.96
CA THR A 226 1.40 11.28 16.45
C THR A 226 1.74 11.97 15.13
N ARG A 227 2.88 12.69 15.07
CA ARG A 227 3.35 13.33 13.83
C ARG A 227 3.61 12.31 12.72
N LEU A 228 4.19 11.15 13.05
CA LEU A 228 4.46 10.10 12.06
C LEU A 228 3.19 9.43 11.54
N PHE A 229 2.17 9.19 12.38
CA PHE A 229 0.87 8.69 11.93
C PHE A 229 0.20 9.68 10.95
N ARG A 230 0.19 10.97 11.29
CA ARG A 230 -0.35 12.01 10.40
C ARG A 230 0.46 12.12 9.10
N THR A 231 1.79 12.06 9.17
CA THR A 231 2.66 12.02 7.97
C THR A 231 2.37 10.80 7.10
N ALA A 232 2.20 9.62 7.70
CA ALA A 232 1.86 8.39 6.98
C ALA A 232 0.46 8.45 6.36
N LEU A 233 -0.52 9.11 7.01
CA LEU A 233 -1.85 9.36 6.44
C LEU A 233 -1.76 10.17 5.14
N TRP A 234 -0.99 11.26 5.17
CA TRP A 234 -0.92 12.22 4.07
C TRP A 234 0.16 11.90 3.02
N GLY A 235 0.89 10.78 3.18
CA GLY A 235 2.01 10.40 2.30
C GLY A 235 1.64 10.27 0.81
N ASN A 236 0.39 9.99 0.49
CA ASN A 236 -0.09 9.83 -0.89
C ASN A 236 -0.62 11.11 -1.54
N GLN A 237 -0.63 12.23 -0.85
CA GLN A 237 -1.01 13.50 -1.47
C GLN A 237 0.19 14.09 -2.22
N ALA A 238 0.21 13.97 -3.54
CA ALA A 238 1.30 14.45 -4.40
C ALA A 238 1.48 15.98 -4.36
N ASP A 239 0.44 16.73 -4.01
CA ASP A 239 0.36 18.19 -4.03
C ASP A 239 0.34 18.84 -2.64
N LEU A 240 0.90 18.18 -1.64
CA LEU A 240 1.06 18.86 -0.36
C LEU A 240 2.18 19.90 -0.45
N SER A 241 1.86 21.06 -1.01
CA SER A 241 2.45 22.35 -0.63
C SER A 241 2.45 22.58 0.90
N MET A 242 1.67 21.79 1.62
CA MET A 242 1.52 21.76 3.08
C MET A 242 2.78 21.39 3.87
N TRP A 243 3.92 21.12 3.20
CA TRP A 243 5.17 20.71 3.86
C TRP A 243 6.38 21.38 3.21
N THR A 244 6.25 22.62 2.76
CA THR A 244 7.38 23.39 2.24
C THR A 244 8.49 23.49 3.30
N ALA A 245 9.70 23.13 2.89
CA ALA A 245 10.91 23.32 3.66
C ALA A 245 11.25 24.82 3.70
N GLY A 246 10.68 25.54 4.66
CA GLY A 246 11.15 26.85 5.07
C GLY A 246 12.04 26.70 6.32
N GLU A 247 13.04 27.52 6.48
CA GLU A 247 13.96 27.57 7.63
C GLU A 247 13.26 27.85 8.98
N GLU A 248 11.97 28.12 8.98
CA GLU A 248 11.10 28.28 10.15
C GLU A 248 9.93 27.32 9.97
N GLY A 249 9.98 26.13 10.54
CA GLY A 249 8.89 25.13 10.68
C GLY A 249 7.84 25.02 9.55
N PRO A 250 6.92 24.05 9.56
CA PRO A 250 5.79 24.06 8.62
C PRO A 250 5.07 25.40 8.78
N ASP A 251 4.75 26.05 7.66
CA ASP A 251 3.94 27.27 7.70
C ASP A 251 2.71 26.94 8.55
N HIS A 252 2.42 27.74 9.58
CA HIS A 252 1.32 27.44 10.51
C HIS A 252 0.02 27.19 9.77
N GLN A 253 -0.17 27.80 8.60
CA GLN A 253 -1.32 27.62 7.73
C GLN A 253 -1.42 26.20 7.15
N ASP A 254 -0.31 25.56 6.80
CA ASP A 254 -0.29 24.21 6.23
C ASP A 254 -0.62 23.14 7.29
N ALA A 255 -0.13 23.31 8.52
CA ALA A 255 -0.43 22.43 9.64
C ALA A 255 -1.90 22.59 10.09
N GLU A 256 -2.42 23.83 10.15
CA GLU A 256 -3.83 24.10 10.44
C GLU A 256 -4.74 23.50 9.37
N GLN A 257 -4.39 23.62 8.09
CA GLN A 257 -5.16 23.05 6.98
C GLN A 257 -5.17 21.52 7.03
N ALA A 258 -4.05 20.88 7.38
CA ALA A 258 -4.00 19.41 7.57
C ALA A 258 -4.88 18.96 8.74
N GLU A 259 -4.96 19.75 9.82
CA GLU A 259 -5.86 19.46 10.95
C GLU A 259 -7.33 19.68 10.57
N GLU A 260 -7.66 20.71 9.80
CA GLU A 260 -9.02 20.96 9.31
C GLU A 260 -9.53 19.85 8.40
N HIS A 261 -8.65 19.22 7.61
CA HIS A 261 -8.99 18.14 6.70
C HIS A 261 -8.97 16.76 7.37
N LEU A 262 -8.57 16.63 8.63
CA LEU A 262 -8.62 15.41 9.41
C LEU A 262 -9.97 15.27 10.11
N LEU A 263 -10.84 14.43 9.56
CA LEU A 263 -12.23 14.29 10.02
C LEU A 263 -12.36 13.49 11.32
N VAL A 264 -11.48 12.52 11.53
CA VAL A 264 -11.42 11.68 12.73
C VAL A 264 -9.95 11.43 13.03
N ASP A 265 -9.55 11.59 14.29
CA ASP A 265 -8.20 11.28 14.78
C ASP A 265 -8.26 10.46 16.06
N ASP A 266 -8.20 9.15 15.92
CA ASP A 266 -8.14 8.20 17.03
C ASP A 266 -6.69 7.78 17.35
N THR A 267 -5.68 8.57 17.01
CA THR A 267 -4.26 8.27 17.26
C THR A 267 -3.99 7.99 18.74
N ASP A 268 -4.61 8.76 19.65
CA ASP A 268 -4.44 8.58 21.08
C ASP A 268 -4.90 7.21 21.57
N ALA A 269 -5.96 6.65 20.97
CA ALA A 269 -6.42 5.30 21.29
C ALA A 269 -5.38 4.24 20.94
N ALA A 270 -4.72 4.38 19.77
CA ALA A 270 -3.65 3.48 19.35
C ALA A 270 -2.41 3.61 20.24
N LEU A 271 -2.00 4.84 20.58
CA LEU A 271 -0.86 5.10 21.47
C LEU A 271 -1.12 4.52 22.86
N ALA A 272 -2.29 4.78 23.45
CA ALA A 272 -2.67 4.21 24.74
C ALA A 272 -2.66 2.68 24.70
N HIS A 273 -3.17 2.08 23.61
CA HIS A 273 -3.16 0.62 23.45
C HIS A 273 -1.74 0.04 23.40
N LEU A 274 -0.79 0.71 22.74
CA LEU A 274 0.59 0.25 22.64
C LEU A 274 1.36 0.43 23.94
N THR A 275 1.15 1.55 24.67
CA THR A 275 1.93 1.91 25.87
C THR A 275 1.47 1.25 27.18
N THR A 276 0.23 0.74 27.22
CA THR A 276 -0.33 0.08 28.44
C THR A 276 -0.03 -1.42 28.54
N ARG A 277 0.81 -1.97 27.66
CA ARG A 277 1.11 -3.40 27.61
C ARG A 277 2.30 -3.76 28.49
N ASP A 278 2.25 -4.94 29.10
CA ASP A 278 3.34 -5.48 29.94
C ASP A 278 4.52 -6.02 29.12
N ARG A 279 4.40 -6.07 27.78
CA ARG A 279 5.43 -6.55 26.86
C ARG A 279 5.46 -5.71 25.60
N PRO A 280 6.61 -5.63 24.90
CA PRO A 280 6.67 -4.97 23.62
C PRO A 280 5.67 -5.55 22.59
N ALA A 281 4.93 -4.68 21.91
CA ALA A 281 3.90 -5.06 20.97
C ALA A 281 4.51 -5.56 19.64
N ARG A 282 3.77 -6.42 18.96
CA ARG A 282 3.89 -6.67 17.53
C ARG A 282 2.86 -5.83 16.79
N VAL A 283 3.32 -5.02 15.84
CA VAL A 283 2.48 -4.21 14.97
C VAL A 283 2.55 -4.76 13.55
N ASP A 284 1.38 -4.99 12.94
CA ASP A 284 1.29 -5.36 11.53
C ASP A 284 0.77 -4.16 10.73
N ILE A 285 1.33 -3.90 9.53
CA ILE A 285 0.94 -2.80 8.64
C ILE A 285 0.52 -3.38 7.30
N TRP A 286 -0.71 -3.14 6.84
CA TRP A 286 -1.09 -3.36 5.46
C TRP A 286 -0.67 -2.15 4.65
N ALA A 287 0.43 -2.27 3.91
CA ALA A 287 0.96 -1.20 3.08
C ALA A 287 0.04 -0.89 1.88
N ASP A 288 0.11 0.35 1.42
CA ASP A 288 -0.59 0.83 0.22
C ASP A 288 0.43 1.13 -0.88
N ASN A 289 0.78 2.39 -1.13
CA ASN A 289 1.55 2.78 -2.31
C ASN A 289 3.07 2.80 -2.07
N ALA A 290 3.83 2.55 -3.11
CA ALA A 290 5.25 2.86 -3.23
C ALA A 290 5.50 4.40 -3.27
N GLY A 291 6.74 4.83 -3.48
CA GLY A 291 7.10 6.24 -3.53
C GLY A 291 7.14 6.89 -2.16
N PHE A 292 6.75 8.16 -2.06
CA PHE A 292 6.82 8.92 -0.81
C PHE A 292 5.92 8.35 0.30
N GLU A 293 4.79 7.75 -0.05
CA GLU A 293 3.92 7.10 0.94
C GLU A 293 4.64 5.94 1.62
N LEU A 294 5.34 5.08 0.86
CA LEU A 294 6.15 4.01 1.43
C LEU A 294 7.28 4.55 2.32
N VAL A 295 7.95 5.64 1.92
CA VAL A 295 8.98 6.27 2.76
C VAL A 295 8.37 6.80 4.05
N SER A 296 7.17 7.38 4.01
CA SER A 296 6.46 7.85 5.20
C SER A 296 6.06 6.69 6.12
N ASP A 297 5.60 5.58 5.55
CA ASP A 297 5.29 4.36 6.31
C ASP A 297 6.56 3.74 6.93
N LEU A 298 7.67 3.72 6.21
CA LEU A 298 8.95 3.25 6.73
C LEU A 298 9.51 4.18 7.84
N ALA A 299 9.28 5.48 7.75
CA ALA A 299 9.61 6.41 8.84
C ALA A 299 8.72 6.17 10.08
N LEU A 300 7.43 5.84 9.90
CA LEU A 300 6.57 5.39 10.99
C LEU A 300 7.08 4.08 11.61
N VAL A 301 7.49 3.11 10.79
CA VAL A 301 8.12 1.86 11.26
C VAL A 301 9.36 2.15 12.10
N ASP A 302 10.27 3.02 11.62
CA ASP A 302 11.46 3.45 12.37
C ASP A 302 11.08 4.12 13.69
N GLY A 303 10.03 4.95 13.70
CA GLY A 303 9.49 5.58 14.90
C GLY A 303 8.94 4.57 15.92
N LEU A 304 8.10 3.64 15.46
CA LEU A 304 7.53 2.58 16.31
C LEU A 304 8.63 1.71 16.91
N LEU A 305 9.61 1.29 16.11
CA LEU A 305 10.72 0.44 16.56
C LEU A 305 11.73 1.18 17.47
N ALA A 306 11.76 2.50 17.46
CA ALA A 306 12.57 3.29 18.38
C ALA A 306 11.98 3.35 19.79
N THR A 307 10.70 3.01 19.96
CA THR A 307 10.07 2.94 21.28
C THR A 307 10.31 1.57 21.94
N GLU A 308 10.30 1.52 23.25
CA GLU A 308 10.31 0.25 24.01
C GLU A 308 8.95 -0.48 23.91
N ALA A 309 7.89 0.25 23.54
CA ALA A 309 6.54 -0.28 23.44
C ALA A 309 6.35 -1.25 22.25
N VAL A 310 7.20 -1.16 21.19
CA VAL A 310 7.08 -1.99 19.99
C VAL A 310 8.34 -2.82 19.76
N GLY A 311 8.20 -4.13 19.86
CA GLY A 311 9.29 -5.08 19.66
C GLY A 311 9.49 -5.50 18.19
N GLN A 312 8.41 -5.55 17.43
CA GLN A 312 8.43 -6.01 16.04
C GLN A 312 7.37 -5.32 15.21
N VAL A 313 7.71 -4.99 13.96
CA VAL A 313 6.77 -4.54 12.93
C VAL A 313 6.83 -5.50 11.75
N THR A 314 5.65 -5.93 11.25
CA THR A 314 5.53 -6.69 10.01
C THR A 314 4.78 -5.85 8.98
N VAL A 315 5.40 -5.59 7.82
CA VAL A 315 4.77 -4.90 6.70
C VAL A 315 4.27 -5.94 5.70
N HIS A 316 2.94 -5.95 5.48
CA HIS A 316 2.28 -6.80 4.49
C HIS A 316 2.17 -6.07 3.17
N LEU A 317 2.72 -6.66 2.13
CA LEU A 317 2.94 -6.11 0.81
C LEU A 317 2.18 -6.91 -0.26
N LYS A 318 2.11 -6.38 -1.45
CA LYS A 318 1.50 -7.07 -2.59
C LYS A 318 2.49 -8.08 -3.19
N VAL A 319 1.97 -9.23 -3.60
CA VAL A 319 2.80 -10.30 -4.23
C VAL A 319 3.26 -9.92 -5.63
N HIS A 320 2.48 -9.09 -6.30
CA HIS A 320 2.74 -8.64 -7.67
C HIS A 320 2.22 -7.21 -7.84
N PRO A 321 2.67 -6.47 -8.88
CA PRO A 321 2.17 -5.14 -9.19
C PRO A 321 0.65 -5.09 -9.31
N THR A 322 0.03 -4.13 -8.65
CA THR A 322 -1.43 -3.92 -8.67
C THR A 322 -1.76 -2.47 -8.30
N PHE A 323 -2.98 -2.00 -8.58
CA PHE A 323 -3.47 -0.65 -8.28
C PHE A 323 -2.54 0.48 -8.74
N VAL A 324 -1.68 0.22 -9.74
CA VAL A 324 -0.63 1.08 -10.28
C VAL A 324 0.56 1.22 -9.34
N SER A 325 0.34 1.73 -8.14
CA SER A 325 1.40 2.16 -7.22
C SER A 325 1.56 1.31 -5.98
N ASP A 326 0.73 0.27 -5.77
CA ASP A 326 0.81 -0.56 -4.57
C ASP A 326 2.20 -1.19 -4.41
N ALA A 327 2.70 -1.14 -3.17
CA ALA A 327 4.04 -1.56 -2.85
C ALA A 327 4.19 -3.08 -2.80
N THR A 328 5.27 -3.57 -3.40
CA THR A 328 5.76 -4.95 -3.32
C THR A 328 7.00 -5.03 -2.43
N ILE A 329 7.49 -6.23 -2.14
CA ILE A 329 8.77 -6.42 -1.42
C ILE A 329 9.92 -5.81 -2.22
N ASP A 330 9.91 -5.94 -3.55
CA ASP A 330 10.95 -5.37 -4.42
C ASP A 330 10.94 -3.83 -4.34
N ASP A 331 9.77 -3.19 -4.21
CA ASP A 331 9.67 -1.73 -4.03
C ASP A 331 10.27 -1.27 -2.69
N VAL A 332 10.09 -2.04 -1.60
CA VAL A 332 10.73 -1.72 -0.31
C VAL A 332 12.25 -1.79 -0.44
N HIS A 333 12.80 -2.85 -1.05
CA HIS A 333 14.24 -2.97 -1.25
C HIS A 333 14.80 -1.87 -2.14
N ALA A 334 14.13 -1.55 -3.25
CA ALA A 334 14.52 -0.45 -4.13
C ALA A 334 14.49 0.91 -3.40
N THR A 335 13.45 1.14 -2.58
CA THR A 335 13.35 2.35 -1.74
C THR A 335 14.53 2.43 -0.76
N LEU A 336 14.83 1.36 0.00
CA LEU A 336 15.96 1.34 0.94
C LEU A 336 17.31 1.54 0.24
N GLU A 337 17.48 1.03 -0.98
CA GLU A 337 18.67 1.30 -1.78
C GLU A 337 18.77 2.77 -2.20
N ALA A 338 17.65 3.35 -2.66
CA ALA A 338 17.63 4.76 -3.04
C ALA A 338 17.95 5.69 -1.85
N LEU A 339 17.37 5.40 -0.67
CA LEU A 339 17.69 6.13 0.56
C LEU A 339 19.17 5.98 0.97
N ALA A 340 19.74 4.78 0.87
CA ALA A 340 21.16 4.53 1.17
C ALA A 340 22.11 5.27 0.22
N GLY A 341 21.70 5.50 -1.02
CA GLY A 341 22.46 6.25 -2.03
C GLY A 341 22.29 7.77 -1.98
N ALA A 342 21.46 8.30 -1.08
CA ALA A 342 21.20 9.73 -0.98
C ALA A 342 22.42 10.53 -0.49
N GLU A 343 22.56 11.79 -0.92
CA GLU A 343 23.63 12.68 -0.45
C GLU A 343 23.42 13.16 1.00
N ALA A 344 22.16 13.30 1.41
CA ALA A 344 21.79 13.75 2.74
C ALA A 344 22.06 12.66 3.80
N ALA A 345 22.85 12.97 4.82
CA ALA A 345 23.18 12.04 5.90
C ALA A 345 21.95 11.55 6.68
N PRO A 346 20.94 12.37 7.02
CA PRO A 346 19.72 11.89 7.68
C PRO A 346 18.95 10.84 6.89
N VAL A 347 18.93 10.96 5.54
CA VAL A 347 18.26 10.00 4.65
C VAL A 347 19.00 8.64 4.66
N ARG A 348 20.33 8.67 4.60
CA ARG A 348 21.13 7.44 4.71
C ARG A 348 20.94 6.78 6.08
N ALA A 349 20.96 7.56 7.15
CA ALA A 349 20.77 7.07 8.52
C ALA A 349 19.41 6.38 8.71
N LEU A 350 18.34 6.89 8.10
CA LEU A 350 17.02 6.23 8.09
C LEU A 350 17.12 4.85 7.40
N SER A 351 17.77 4.77 6.22
CA SER A 351 17.98 3.48 5.54
C SER A 351 18.81 2.51 6.37
N GLU A 352 19.86 2.98 7.04
CA GLU A 352 20.72 2.14 7.89
C GLU A 352 19.94 1.55 9.07
N ARG A 353 19.13 2.35 9.77
CA ARG A 353 18.29 1.87 10.88
C ARG A 353 17.29 0.82 10.42
N LEU A 354 16.58 1.07 9.30
CA LEU A 354 15.61 0.13 8.74
C LEU A 354 16.26 -1.18 8.28
N ARG A 355 17.43 -1.12 7.64
CA ARG A 355 18.21 -2.31 7.26
C ARG A 355 18.68 -3.08 8.49
N GLY A 356 19.10 -2.40 9.55
CA GLY A 356 19.43 -3.01 10.84
C GLY A 356 18.23 -3.70 11.47
N ALA A 357 17.04 -3.09 11.36
CA ALA A 357 15.80 -3.69 11.85
C ALA A 357 15.39 -4.94 11.03
N LEU A 358 15.60 -4.93 9.70
CA LEU A 358 15.43 -6.13 8.85
C LEU A 358 16.40 -7.23 9.25
N ALA A 359 17.69 -6.91 9.39
CA ALA A 359 18.73 -7.88 9.74
C ALA A 359 18.51 -8.53 11.11
N SER A 360 17.99 -7.77 12.08
CA SER A 360 17.66 -8.26 13.42
C SER A 360 16.30 -8.96 13.53
N GLY A 361 15.48 -8.93 12.46
CA GLY A 361 14.13 -9.48 12.45
C GLY A 361 13.10 -8.65 13.22
N ARG A 362 13.45 -7.43 13.66
CA ARG A 362 12.50 -6.48 14.25
C ARG A 362 11.56 -5.86 13.21
N LEU A 363 12.03 -5.66 11.99
CA LEU A 363 11.21 -5.38 10.81
C LEU A 363 11.12 -6.63 9.96
N ARG A 364 9.91 -7.00 9.57
CA ARG A 364 9.64 -8.12 8.66
C ARG A 364 8.84 -7.65 7.47
N LEU A 365 9.17 -8.14 6.30
CA LEU A 365 8.40 -7.95 5.07
C LEU A 365 7.71 -9.26 4.73
N ARG A 366 6.41 -9.20 4.43
CA ARG A 366 5.62 -10.35 4.03
C ARG A 366 4.71 -9.99 2.89
N ASP A 367 4.57 -10.91 1.95
CA ASP A 367 3.57 -10.85 0.91
C ASP A 367 2.65 -12.08 0.97
N ALA A 368 1.44 -11.94 0.47
CA ALA A 368 0.50 -13.05 0.36
C ALA A 368 -0.52 -12.78 -0.75
N TRP A 369 -0.94 -13.84 -1.45
CA TRP A 369 -1.91 -13.76 -2.55
C TRP A 369 -3.23 -13.11 -2.12
N VAL A 370 -3.59 -13.22 -0.85
CA VAL A 370 -4.78 -12.61 -0.29
C VAL A 370 -4.77 -11.08 -0.43
N TRP A 371 -3.61 -10.45 -0.40
CA TRP A 371 -3.50 -8.98 -0.48
C TRP A 371 -3.66 -8.44 -1.90
N THR A 372 -3.45 -9.27 -2.92
CA THR A 372 -3.71 -8.94 -4.33
C THR A 372 -5.05 -9.47 -4.84
N SER A 373 -5.80 -10.18 -4.00
CA SER A 373 -7.09 -10.79 -4.33
C SER A 373 -8.29 -9.87 -4.09
N PRO A 374 -9.48 -10.19 -4.62
CA PRO A 374 -10.71 -9.46 -4.34
C PRO A 374 -11.34 -9.80 -2.98
N LEU A 375 -10.67 -10.60 -2.16
CA LEU A 375 -11.18 -11.00 -0.85
C LEU A 375 -11.29 -9.79 0.08
N ARG A 376 -12.47 -9.61 0.66
CA ARG A 376 -12.73 -8.59 1.67
C ARG A 376 -12.33 -9.13 3.04
N ALA A 377 -12.05 -8.25 3.99
CA ALA A 377 -11.55 -8.65 5.32
C ALA A 377 -12.49 -9.61 6.07
N ARG A 378 -13.82 -9.52 5.84
CA ARG A 378 -14.80 -10.48 6.39
C ARG A 378 -14.70 -11.89 5.77
N ALA A 379 -14.10 -12.02 4.59
CA ALA A 379 -13.96 -13.26 3.85
C ALA A 379 -12.51 -13.77 3.82
N LEU A 380 -11.65 -13.24 4.67
CA LEU A 380 -10.27 -13.73 4.79
C LEU A 380 -10.25 -15.18 5.23
N PRO A 381 -9.42 -16.03 4.61
CA PRO A 381 -9.29 -17.43 4.97
C PRO A 381 -8.69 -17.59 6.38
N PRO A 382 -8.90 -18.75 7.04
CA PRO A 382 -8.47 -18.98 8.41
C PRO A 382 -6.98 -18.70 8.67
N HIS A 383 -6.10 -19.09 7.74
CA HIS A 383 -4.66 -18.85 7.88
C HIS A 383 -4.31 -17.35 7.90
N ALA A 384 -4.93 -16.53 7.02
CA ALA A 384 -4.72 -15.08 7.02
C ALA A 384 -5.26 -14.42 8.30
N ARG A 385 -6.42 -14.89 8.80
CA ARG A 385 -6.94 -14.43 10.09
C ARG A 385 -6.04 -14.82 11.26
N ALA A 386 -5.48 -16.03 11.24
CA ALA A 386 -4.54 -16.49 12.27
C ALA A 386 -3.23 -15.69 12.25
N GLU A 387 -2.76 -15.27 11.08
CA GLU A 387 -1.59 -14.39 10.98
C GLU A 387 -1.87 -13.01 11.59
N ILE A 388 -3.00 -12.41 11.24
CA ILE A 388 -3.45 -11.12 11.81
C ILE A 388 -3.60 -11.23 13.34
N ALA A 389 -4.12 -12.35 13.85
CA ALA A 389 -4.31 -12.57 15.28
C ALA A 389 -3.00 -12.58 16.10
N ARG A 390 -1.85 -12.68 15.46
CA ARG A 390 -0.54 -12.61 16.13
C ARG A 390 -0.11 -11.17 16.42
N ALA A 391 -0.69 -10.20 15.72
CA ALA A 391 -0.41 -8.80 15.96
C ALA A 391 -1.19 -8.27 17.18
N ASP A 392 -0.61 -7.32 17.87
CA ASP A 392 -1.25 -6.57 18.95
C ASP A 392 -1.99 -5.34 18.41
N LEU A 393 -1.57 -4.84 17.24
CA LEU A 393 -2.22 -3.77 16.49
C LEU A 393 -2.04 -4.02 14.99
N LEU A 394 -3.11 -3.84 14.22
CA LEU A 394 -3.07 -3.79 12.77
C LEU A 394 -3.29 -2.35 12.31
N ILE A 395 -2.33 -1.80 11.58
CA ILE A 395 -2.46 -0.51 10.90
C ILE A 395 -2.80 -0.79 9.43
N THR A 396 -3.90 -0.22 8.92
CA THR A 396 -4.25 -0.33 7.50
C THR A 396 -4.04 0.99 6.81
N LYS A 397 -3.31 0.99 5.67
CA LYS A 397 -2.96 2.18 4.91
C LYS A 397 -3.77 2.27 3.63
N GLY A 398 -4.29 3.47 3.34
CA GLY A 398 -4.87 3.87 2.08
C GLY A 398 -6.27 3.37 1.78
N ASP A 399 -6.79 3.79 0.63
CA ASP A 399 -8.19 3.59 0.22
C ASP A 399 -8.51 2.12 -0.09
N ALA A 400 -7.63 1.42 -0.80
CA ALA A 400 -7.87 0.03 -1.18
C ALA A 400 -7.99 -0.90 0.03
N ASN A 401 -7.12 -0.74 1.04
CA ASN A 401 -7.19 -1.52 2.28
C ASN A 401 -8.39 -1.12 3.15
N TYR A 402 -8.76 0.15 3.18
CA TYR A 402 -9.98 0.62 3.85
C TYR A 402 -11.24 0.00 3.22
N ARG A 403 -11.32 -0.02 1.89
CA ARG A 403 -12.41 -0.67 1.14
C ARG A 403 -12.45 -2.18 1.40
N ARG A 404 -11.28 -2.82 1.48
CA ARG A 404 -11.15 -4.23 1.90
C ARG A 404 -11.70 -4.43 3.30
N LEU A 405 -11.36 -3.56 4.25
CA LEU A 405 -11.77 -3.61 5.65
C LEU A 405 -13.30 -3.45 5.81
N LEU A 406 -13.91 -2.48 5.11
CA LEU A 406 -15.35 -2.20 5.17
C LEU A 406 -16.18 -3.07 4.21
N GLY A 407 -15.53 -3.86 3.34
CA GLY A 407 -16.18 -4.77 2.40
C GLY A 407 -16.70 -4.10 1.13
N ASP A 408 -16.22 -2.87 0.81
CA ASP A 408 -16.58 -2.12 -0.40
C ASP A 408 -18.10 -1.98 -0.60
N ARG A 409 -18.78 -1.45 0.43
CA ARG A 409 -20.24 -1.41 0.53
C ARG A 409 -20.76 0.01 0.71
N GLN A 410 -22.03 0.20 0.37
CA GLN A 410 -22.78 1.46 0.48
C GLN A 410 -23.18 1.73 1.95
N TRP A 411 -22.19 1.95 2.82
CA TRP A 411 -22.42 2.33 4.19
C TRP A 411 -23.01 3.75 4.27
N ALA A 412 -23.94 3.98 5.20
CA ALA A 412 -24.21 5.37 5.60
C ALA A 412 -22.95 5.94 6.27
N PHE A 413 -22.51 7.12 5.89
CA PHE A 413 -21.31 7.76 6.43
C PHE A 413 -21.33 7.91 7.95
N THR A 414 -22.54 7.97 8.54
CA THR A 414 -22.77 8.01 9.99
C THR A 414 -22.81 6.65 10.68
N THR A 415 -22.61 5.54 9.94
CA THR A 415 -22.48 4.23 10.58
C THR A 415 -21.23 4.22 11.44
N PRO A 416 -21.29 3.80 12.72
CA PRO A 416 -20.10 3.68 13.56
C PRO A 416 -19.02 2.84 12.89
N PHE A 417 -17.76 3.30 12.93
CA PHE A 417 -16.66 2.66 12.20
C PHE A 417 -16.47 1.19 12.62
N GLU A 418 -16.55 0.90 13.93
CA GLU A 418 -16.41 -0.44 14.46
C GLU A 418 -17.52 -1.42 14.01
N LYS A 419 -18.68 -0.90 13.55
CA LYS A 419 -19.75 -1.71 12.96
C LYS A 419 -19.56 -1.95 11.48
N ALA A 420 -19.00 -0.96 10.78
CA ALA A 420 -18.72 -1.07 9.35
C ALA A 420 -17.48 -1.94 9.07
N ALA A 421 -16.45 -1.80 9.88
CA ALA A 421 -15.23 -2.59 9.78
C ALA A 421 -15.47 -4.09 9.94
N ALA A 422 -14.63 -4.89 9.32
CA ALA A 422 -14.64 -6.34 9.52
C ALA A 422 -14.29 -6.68 10.98
N PRO A 423 -14.94 -7.69 11.57
CA PRO A 423 -14.59 -8.15 12.91
C PRO A 423 -13.29 -8.95 12.86
N LEU A 424 -12.17 -8.25 12.96
CA LEU A 424 -10.83 -8.85 13.00
C LEU A 424 -10.42 -9.24 14.43
N PRO A 425 -9.56 -10.26 14.58
CA PRO A 425 -9.12 -10.72 15.91
C PRO A 425 -8.16 -9.75 16.62
N THR A 426 -7.75 -8.68 15.93
CA THR A 426 -6.76 -7.69 16.36
C THR A 426 -7.37 -6.31 16.25
N PRO A 427 -7.10 -5.36 17.16
CA PRO A 427 -7.49 -3.96 16.99
C PRO A 427 -6.94 -3.39 15.70
N VAL A 428 -7.69 -2.50 15.07
CA VAL A 428 -7.32 -1.88 13.79
C VAL A 428 -7.24 -0.37 13.95
N LEU A 429 -6.17 0.23 13.42
CA LEU A 429 -6.06 1.66 13.15
C LEU A 429 -6.03 1.89 11.64
N ALA A 430 -7.07 2.49 11.09
CA ALA A 430 -7.16 2.75 9.65
C ALA A 430 -6.75 4.18 9.33
N LEU A 431 -5.68 4.34 8.55
CA LEU A 431 -5.18 5.61 8.03
C LEU A 431 -5.57 5.71 6.55
N ARG A 432 -6.50 6.62 6.22
CA ARG A 432 -7.03 6.73 4.87
C ARG A 432 -7.33 8.16 4.48
N THR A 433 -6.93 8.58 3.27
CA THR A 433 -7.49 9.73 2.56
C THR A 433 -8.67 9.30 1.70
N HIS A 434 -9.74 10.11 1.67
CA HIS A 434 -10.99 9.77 0.98
C HIS A 434 -10.83 9.85 -0.54
N LYS A 435 -10.71 8.70 -1.22
CA LYS A 435 -10.59 8.57 -2.68
C LYS A 435 -11.66 7.65 -3.29
N SER A 436 -12.69 7.33 -2.50
CA SER A 436 -13.83 6.51 -2.91
C SER A 436 -15.05 6.79 -2.06
N GLU A 437 -16.22 6.41 -2.56
CA GLU A 437 -17.54 6.62 -1.92
C GLU A 437 -17.75 5.78 -0.64
N VAL A 438 -16.78 4.95 -0.25
CA VAL A 438 -16.86 4.16 0.98
C VAL A 438 -16.38 4.99 2.15
N ALA A 439 -17.26 5.31 3.10
CA ALA A 439 -16.88 5.93 4.37
C ALA A 439 -17.81 5.48 5.49
N ALA A 440 -17.33 5.57 6.73
CA ALA A 440 -18.09 5.31 7.95
C ALA A 440 -17.47 6.09 9.12
N GLY A 441 -18.19 6.20 10.24
CA GLY A 441 -17.67 6.78 11.48
C GLY A 441 -17.73 8.30 11.56
N LEU A 442 -18.41 8.97 10.63
CA LEU A 442 -18.59 10.42 10.67
C LEU A 442 -19.84 10.82 11.45
N SER A 443 -19.79 11.96 12.11
CA SER A 443 -20.98 12.56 12.72
C SER A 443 -21.93 13.14 11.66
N ARG A 444 -23.20 13.26 11.98
CA ARG A 444 -24.18 13.86 11.08
C ARG A 444 -23.80 15.30 10.71
N SER A 445 -23.33 16.07 11.68
CA SER A 445 -22.93 17.48 11.45
C SER A 445 -21.71 17.58 10.52
N GLN A 446 -20.74 16.64 10.60
CA GLN A 446 -19.63 16.59 9.65
C GLN A 446 -20.11 16.31 8.23
N VAL A 447 -20.97 15.30 8.06
CA VAL A 447 -21.51 14.94 6.73
C VAL A 447 -22.31 16.08 6.12
N ASP A 448 -23.19 16.74 6.91
CA ASP A 448 -24.00 17.87 6.43
C ASP A 448 -23.11 19.07 6.04
N ARG A 449 -22.06 19.36 6.84
CA ARG A 449 -21.08 20.42 6.54
C ARG A 449 -20.31 20.10 5.25
N LEU A 450 -19.76 18.89 5.13
CA LEU A 450 -18.97 18.48 3.97
C LEU A 450 -19.78 18.52 2.68
N ASN A 451 -21.01 18.00 2.70
CA ASN A 451 -21.91 18.03 1.55
C ASN A 451 -22.27 19.47 1.12
N ALA A 452 -22.26 20.42 2.05
CA ALA A 452 -22.54 21.83 1.75
C ALA A 452 -21.31 22.56 1.21
N GLN A 453 -20.10 22.17 1.61
CA GLN A 453 -18.84 22.79 1.21
C GLN A 453 -18.30 22.23 -0.10
N ASP A 454 -18.31 20.90 -0.25
CA ASP A 454 -17.74 20.21 -1.40
C ASP A 454 -18.47 18.86 -1.63
N PRO A 455 -19.32 18.76 -2.65
CA PRO A 455 -20.02 17.51 -2.97
C PRO A 455 -19.09 16.33 -3.34
N ASP A 456 -17.87 16.61 -3.79
CA ASP A 456 -16.87 15.60 -4.20
C ASP A 456 -15.95 15.18 -3.02
N TRP A 457 -16.18 15.65 -1.80
CA TRP A 457 -15.37 15.35 -0.62
C TRP A 457 -15.08 13.85 -0.40
N PRO A 458 -15.97 12.90 -0.75
CA PRO A 458 -15.68 11.48 -0.52
C PRO A 458 -14.61 10.92 -1.46
N VAL A 459 -14.29 11.64 -2.58
CA VAL A 459 -13.49 11.10 -3.69
C VAL A 459 -12.35 12.01 -4.15
N ASN A 460 -12.26 13.25 -3.63
CA ASN A 460 -11.25 14.24 -4.07
C ASN A 460 -9.85 13.99 -3.50
N GLY A 461 -9.71 13.18 -2.43
CA GLY A 461 -8.44 12.90 -1.78
C GLY A 461 -7.99 13.93 -0.75
N GLU A 462 -8.75 15.00 -0.51
CA GLU A 462 -8.37 16.10 0.39
C GLU A 462 -8.64 15.80 1.86
N TRP A 463 -9.61 14.95 2.15
CA TRP A 463 -10.05 14.63 3.50
C TRP A 463 -9.46 13.30 3.98
N GLY A 464 -9.08 13.26 5.26
CA GLY A 464 -8.47 12.09 5.87
C GLY A 464 -9.15 11.64 7.16
N VAL A 465 -8.90 10.39 7.52
CA VAL A 465 -9.31 9.79 8.80
C VAL A 465 -8.19 8.92 9.36
N ILE A 466 -8.05 8.94 10.68
CA ILE A 466 -7.34 7.96 11.50
C ILE A 466 -8.40 7.36 12.42
N GLN A 467 -8.83 6.12 12.14
CA GLN A 467 -9.99 5.51 12.80
C GLN A 467 -9.63 4.21 13.52
N TRP A 468 -10.07 4.10 14.75
CA TRP A 468 -9.86 2.94 15.61
C TRP A 468 -11.06 1.99 15.61
N ALA A 469 -10.79 0.69 15.49
CA ALA A 469 -11.76 -0.35 15.78
C ALA A 469 -11.14 -1.37 16.77
N PRO A 470 -11.85 -1.74 17.86
CA PRO A 470 -11.36 -2.73 18.81
C PRO A 470 -11.31 -4.13 18.19
N ALA A 471 -10.53 -5.02 18.82
CA ALA A 471 -10.51 -6.43 18.45
C ALA A 471 -11.87 -7.09 18.66
N HIS A 472 -12.24 -7.96 17.73
CA HIS A 472 -13.37 -8.87 17.90
C HIS A 472 -12.81 -10.28 18.10
N PRO A 473 -12.78 -10.81 19.35
CA PRO A 473 -12.28 -12.15 19.61
C PRO A 473 -13.10 -13.17 18.80
N SER A 474 -12.39 -14.06 18.13
CA SER A 474 -13.03 -15.17 17.42
C SER A 474 -13.82 -16.02 18.42
N PRO A 475 -15.02 -16.53 18.08
CA PRO A 475 -15.76 -17.49 18.92
C PRO A 475 -14.92 -18.72 19.30
N GLU A 476 -13.91 -19.09 18.51
CA GLU A 476 -12.97 -20.18 18.80
C GLU A 476 -11.93 -19.81 19.89
N ALA A 477 -11.57 -18.55 20.02
CA ALA A 477 -10.66 -18.09 21.08
C ALA A 477 -11.32 -18.07 22.47
N LEU A 478 -12.63 -18.17 22.55
CA LEU A 478 -13.43 -18.25 23.80
C LEU A 478 -13.66 -19.69 24.27
N ARG A 479 -13.19 -20.72 23.57
CA ARG A 479 -13.20 -22.07 24.09
C ARG A 479 -12.09 -22.21 25.16
N PRO A 480 -12.43 -22.52 26.44
CA PRO A 480 -11.43 -22.83 27.43
C PRO A 480 -10.56 -23.98 26.90
N ALA A 481 -9.24 -23.84 27.03
CA ALA A 481 -8.33 -24.95 26.74
C ALA A 481 -8.86 -26.20 27.46
N ALA A 482 -9.15 -27.24 26.67
CA ALA A 482 -9.57 -28.51 27.26
C ALA A 482 -8.49 -28.91 28.24
N ALA A 483 -8.87 -28.99 29.51
CA ALA A 483 -8.00 -29.48 30.55
C ALA A 483 -7.59 -30.91 30.19
N THR A 484 -6.32 -31.08 29.82
CA THR A 484 -5.64 -32.40 29.74
C THR A 484 -4.99 -32.70 31.05
#